data_77d9cb00e3bd5888ef23731bb4012d1b
#
_entry.id   77d9cb00e3bd5888ef23731bb4012d1b
#
_cell.length_a   1.000
_cell.length_b   1.000
_cell.length_c   1.000
_cell.angle_alpha   90.00
_cell.angle_beta   90.00
_cell.angle_gamma   90.00
#
_symmetry.space_group_name_H-M   'P 1'
#
loop_
_entity.id
_entity.type
_entity.pdbx_description
1 polymer ?
#
loop_
_entity_poly.entity_id
_entity_poly.type
_entity_poly.pdbx_seq_one_letter_code
_entity_poly.pdbx_strand_id
1 'polypeptide(L)'
;MFKTYMRLLGFARPIKKYAIPYFFYSLFYALFNSLTFMLIIPILNTMFDANYAFEYVEKLPPVEFNQDYLATLFNFAYSHIFEQYDRQNVLMLLAVVAICISLMSNLFRYLGAWTMENMRTRTLQRMRNEMFSRVMDMNVGYFSDQRKGDIISKITSDVGVVQFCITNTLQVSFREPFLIIGYIAMMIAISWELAIFSVLFLPVVALLIGSIVKKLRHPARTNQQRMGEMVSTLDESLSGIKVIKSYNATEYIKQKYYAISADLARLTLSMARRQQLASPMSEFLGITAVGVILVFGGSLVAKGALDPGGFIAFIAIFSQITRPVRTFIDQFANINQGIAAGERIFSIIDTKPEIQDKPDARELTGLKEKIEFRDVHFSYDGEREVIDGISFEIRRGQTVALVGPSGGGKSTLSELLPRFYDPTAGEILIDGVSLRDYTQESVRAHMSVVAQDTVLFNDTIENNIGMGKRGATHEEVVEAAKVANADCFIRESPEGYETNIGDRGVKLSGGQRQRLSIARAVLKNPDILVLDEATSALDTESEKLVQDALNNLLKGRTSVVIAHRLSTIHNADLIVVVDHGRIAERGTHNELMARNGIYAKLIEMQSFD
;
A
#
# COMPACT_ATOMS: atom_id res chain seq x y z
N MET A 1 20.01 -5.59 -1.33
CA MET A 1 19.88 -4.16 -1.02
C MET A 1 19.97 -3.25 -2.26
N PHE A 2 21.13 -3.11 -2.93
CA PHE A 2 21.28 -2.21 -4.09
C PHE A 2 20.33 -2.57 -5.24
N LYS A 3 20.16 -3.84 -5.60
CA LYS A 3 19.25 -4.31 -6.64
C LYS A 3 17.79 -3.96 -6.34
N THR A 4 17.35 -4.15 -5.10
CA THR A 4 16.00 -3.79 -4.64
C THR A 4 15.77 -2.29 -4.73
N TYR A 5 16.73 -1.48 -4.27
CA TYR A 5 16.66 -0.02 -4.37
C TYR A 5 16.57 0.47 -5.82
N MET A 6 17.35 -0.11 -6.74
CA MET A 6 17.30 0.25 -8.16
C MET A 6 15.97 -0.12 -8.83
N ARG A 7 15.35 -1.23 -8.43
CA ARG A 7 13.99 -1.57 -8.87
C ARG A 7 12.95 -0.57 -8.35
N LEU A 8 13.08 -0.15 -7.08
CA LEU A 8 12.20 0.87 -6.51
C LEU A 8 12.30 2.20 -7.24
N LEU A 9 13.52 2.62 -7.62
CA LEU A 9 13.73 3.80 -8.47
C LEU A 9 13.05 3.68 -9.83
N GLY A 10 12.82 2.46 -10.34
CA GLY A 10 12.07 2.22 -11.56
C GLY A 10 10.66 2.82 -11.55
N PHE A 11 9.99 2.86 -10.41
CA PHE A 11 8.67 3.47 -10.26
C PHE A 11 8.68 5.00 -10.34
N ALA A 12 9.83 5.63 -10.08
CA ALA A 12 10.01 7.07 -10.18
C ALA A 12 10.33 7.56 -11.62
N ARG A 13 10.27 6.67 -12.61
CA ARG A 13 10.53 7.05 -14.03
C ARG A 13 9.49 8.07 -14.52
N PRO A 14 9.88 9.05 -15.40
CA PRO A 14 11.25 9.31 -15.84
C PRO A 14 12.03 10.12 -14.79
N ILE A 15 12.98 9.48 -14.09
CA ILE A 15 13.75 10.08 -12.99
C ILE A 15 14.45 11.36 -13.45
N LYS A 16 15.00 11.38 -14.66
CA LYS A 16 15.72 12.53 -15.23
C LYS A 16 14.89 13.82 -15.22
N LYS A 17 13.57 13.71 -15.43
CA LYS A 17 12.64 14.87 -15.43
C LYS A 17 12.61 15.59 -14.08
N TYR A 18 12.87 14.89 -12.97
CA TYR A 18 12.83 15.40 -11.62
C TYR A 18 14.23 15.60 -11.05
N ALA A 19 15.13 14.65 -11.26
CA ALA A 19 16.48 14.69 -10.68
C ALA A 19 17.34 15.80 -11.28
N ILE A 20 17.24 16.07 -12.59
CA ILE A 20 18.02 17.14 -13.23
C ILE A 20 17.61 18.53 -12.73
N PRO A 21 16.33 18.95 -12.77
CA PRO A 21 15.93 20.23 -12.19
C PRO A 21 16.26 20.31 -10.70
N TYR A 22 16.05 19.24 -9.94
CA TYR A 22 16.34 19.21 -8.52
C TYR A 22 17.83 19.39 -8.22
N PHE A 23 18.72 18.80 -9.03
CA PHE A 23 20.16 19.01 -8.93
C PHE A 23 20.50 20.50 -9.05
N PHE A 24 20.01 21.18 -10.08
CA PHE A 24 20.26 22.62 -10.27
C PHE A 24 19.66 23.47 -9.16
N TYR A 25 18.42 23.17 -8.75
CA TYR A 25 17.78 23.89 -7.63
C TYR A 25 18.56 23.69 -6.33
N SER A 26 19.08 22.50 -6.08
CA SER A 26 19.91 22.23 -4.89
C SER A 26 21.25 22.94 -4.95
N LEU A 27 21.87 23.00 -6.13
CA LEU A 27 23.12 23.72 -6.35
C LEU A 27 22.95 25.22 -6.12
N PHE A 28 21.94 25.83 -6.77
CA PHE A 28 21.64 27.26 -6.59
C PHE A 28 21.19 27.59 -5.15
N TYR A 29 20.39 26.72 -4.55
CA TYR A 29 20.05 26.88 -3.14
C TYR A 29 21.30 26.90 -2.26
N ALA A 30 22.22 25.95 -2.42
CA ALA A 30 23.46 25.91 -1.65
C ALA A 30 24.34 27.13 -1.91
N LEU A 31 24.47 27.56 -3.17
CA LEU A 31 25.24 28.73 -3.56
C LEU A 31 24.68 30.00 -2.90
N PHE A 32 23.39 30.30 -3.09
CA PHE A 32 22.78 31.51 -2.50
C PHE A 32 22.74 31.45 -0.97
N ASN A 33 22.53 30.26 -0.41
CA ASN A 33 22.60 30.09 1.04
C ASN A 33 24.02 30.39 1.58
N SER A 34 25.06 29.89 0.92
CA SER A 34 26.45 30.18 1.27
C SER A 34 26.76 31.68 1.15
N LEU A 35 26.32 32.34 0.06
CA LEU A 35 26.49 33.78 -0.12
C LEU A 35 25.81 34.58 0.98
N THR A 36 24.63 34.15 1.49
CA THR A 36 23.94 34.80 2.60
C THR A 36 24.83 34.83 3.86
N PHE A 37 25.53 33.75 4.18
CA PHE A 37 26.43 33.69 5.33
C PHE A 37 27.73 34.47 5.09
N MET A 38 28.23 34.47 3.85
CA MET A 38 29.43 35.25 3.50
C MET A 38 29.21 36.75 3.65
N LEU A 39 28.00 37.29 3.38
CA LEU A 39 27.66 38.68 3.58
C LEU A 39 27.68 39.13 5.05
N ILE A 40 27.66 38.19 6.00
CA ILE A 40 27.79 38.54 7.42
C ILE A 40 29.14 39.21 7.69
N ILE A 41 30.22 38.82 7.03
CA ILE A 41 31.57 39.38 7.22
C ILE A 41 31.58 40.88 6.95
N PRO A 42 31.23 41.37 5.73
CA PRO A 42 31.26 42.80 5.45
C PRO A 42 30.23 43.60 6.26
N ILE A 43 29.07 43.01 6.60
CA ILE A 43 28.09 43.68 7.46
C ILE A 43 28.69 43.93 8.85
N LEU A 44 29.32 42.92 9.46
CA LEU A 44 29.93 43.06 10.78
C LEU A 44 31.13 44.00 10.77
N ASN A 45 31.99 43.89 9.76
CA ASN A 45 33.15 44.76 9.64
C ASN A 45 32.73 46.21 9.43
N THR A 46 31.72 46.48 8.60
CA THR A 46 31.15 47.84 8.44
C THR A 46 30.51 48.31 9.74
N MET A 47 29.96 47.46 10.61
CA MET A 47 29.34 47.88 11.88
C MET A 47 30.36 48.17 12.99
N PHE A 48 31.40 47.34 13.14
CA PHE A 48 32.24 47.33 14.33
C PHE A 48 33.61 47.98 14.13
N ASP A 49 34.14 48.01 12.90
CA ASP A 49 35.42 48.64 12.62
C ASP A 49 35.22 50.06 12.10
N ALA A 50 35.56 51.07 12.94
CA ALA A 50 35.47 52.50 12.59
C ALA A 50 36.44 52.89 11.47
N ASN A 51 37.56 52.15 11.34
CA ASN A 51 38.61 52.38 10.37
C ASN A 51 38.60 51.38 9.21
N TYR A 52 37.51 50.59 9.11
CA TYR A 52 37.41 49.57 8.04
C TYR A 52 37.34 50.29 6.70
N ALA A 53 38.49 50.40 6.05
CA ALA A 53 38.63 50.91 4.69
C ALA A 53 38.77 49.69 3.78
N PHE A 54 37.86 49.58 2.82
CA PHE A 54 38.01 48.55 1.78
C PHE A 54 39.23 48.89 0.93
N GLU A 55 40.06 47.89 0.67
CA GLU A 55 41.17 48.04 -0.23
C GLU A 55 40.63 48.28 -1.65
N TYR A 56 40.92 49.44 -2.23
CA TYR A 56 40.43 49.84 -3.55
C TYR A 56 41.05 48.93 -4.62
N VAL A 57 40.21 48.23 -5.34
CA VAL A 57 40.61 47.30 -6.42
C VAL A 57 40.09 47.83 -7.75
N GLU A 58 40.95 48.42 -8.57
CA GLU A 58 40.60 49.04 -9.85
C GLU A 58 40.21 48.02 -10.93
N LYS A 59 40.77 46.83 -10.92
CA LYS A 59 40.56 45.79 -11.96
C LYS A 59 40.05 44.50 -11.35
N LEU A 60 39.17 43.81 -12.11
CA LEU A 60 38.70 42.48 -11.75
C LEU A 60 39.91 41.53 -11.51
N PRO A 61 40.04 40.92 -10.32
CA PRO A 61 41.16 40.00 -10.06
C PRO A 61 41.11 38.79 -10.97
N PRO A 62 42.24 38.25 -11.43
CA PRO A 62 42.27 37.00 -12.17
C PRO A 62 41.71 35.87 -11.32
N VAL A 63 41.01 34.90 -11.97
CA VAL A 63 40.42 33.77 -11.26
C VAL A 63 41.53 32.89 -10.68
N GLU A 64 41.75 33.00 -9.39
CA GLU A 64 42.68 32.19 -8.62
C GLU A 64 41.95 31.48 -7.49
N PHE A 65 42.25 30.17 -7.29
CA PHE A 65 41.71 29.39 -6.18
C PHE A 65 42.56 29.58 -4.90
N ASN A 66 42.73 30.83 -4.47
CA ASN A 66 43.39 31.15 -3.21
C ASN A 66 42.43 31.85 -2.23
N GLN A 67 42.89 31.96 -0.98
CA GLN A 67 42.09 32.49 0.13
C GLN A 67 41.77 33.96 -0.05
N ASP A 68 42.69 34.70 -0.69
CA ASP A 68 42.58 36.16 -0.87
C ASP A 68 41.72 36.55 -2.07
N TYR A 69 41.49 35.59 -3.03
CA TYR A 69 40.72 35.88 -4.23
C TYR A 69 39.27 36.34 -3.92
N LEU A 70 38.62 35.65 -3.00
CA LEU A 70 37.22 35.99 -2.61
C LEU A 70 37.16 37.35 -1.91
N ALA A 71 38.15 37.68 -1.07
CA ALA A 71 38.27 38.97 -0.43
C ALA A 71 38.53 40.08 -1.46
N THR A 72 39.46 39.82 -2.41
CA THR A 72 39.77 40.76 -3.47
C THR A 72 38.62 40.97 -4.45
N LEU A 73 37.91 39.92 -4.81
CA LEU A 73 36.70 40.00 -5.63
C LEU A 73 35.60 40.80 -4.92
N PHE A 74 35.45 40.60 -3.63
CA PHE A 74 34.50 41.35 -2.81
C PHE A 74 34.92 42.81 -2.71
N ASN A 75 36.19 43.11 -2.46
CA ASN A 75 36.75 44.46 -2.43
C ASN A 75 36.59 45.19 -3.78
N PHE A 76 36.78 44.45 -4.90
CA PHE A 76 36.51 44.99 -6.24
C PHE A 76 35.05 45.37 -6.43
N ALA A 77 34.12 44.48 -6.12
CA ALA A 77 32.69 44.77 -6.21
C ALA A 77 32.28 45.92 -5.29
N TYR A 78 32.84 45.94 -4.09
CA TYR A 78 32.61 46.99 -3.11
C TYR A 78 33.16 48.33 -3.58
N SER A 79 34.40 48.41 -4.06
CA SER A 79 35.05 49.64 -4.52
C SER A 79 34.25 50.33 -5.63
N HIS A 80 33.67 49.58 -6.55
CA HIS A 80 32.93 50.12 -7.70
C HIS A 80 31.48 50.54 -7.37
N ILE A 81 30.90 49.95 -6.32
CA ILE A 81 29.48 50.21 -5.98
C ILE A 81 29.35 51.25 -4.86
N PHE A 82 30.35 51.34 -3.96
CA PHE A 82 30.19 52.00 -2.68
C PHE A 82 31.11 53.19 -2.41
N GLU A 83 32.04 53.53 -3.31
CA GLU A 83 33.01 54.63 -3.14
C GLU A 83 32.37 56.01 -2.86
N GLN A 84 31.06 56.14 -3.13
CA GLN A 84 30.31 57.41 -2.99
C GLN A 84 29.27 57.44 -1.87
N TYR A 85 29.14 56.38 -1.05
CA TYR A 85 28.05 56.26 -0.09
C TYR A 85 28.51 56.32 1.37
N ASP A 86 27.70 57.00 2.19
CA ASP A 86 27.86 57.03 3.65
C ASP A 86 27.72 55.60 4.24
N ARG A 87 28.41 55.31 5.33
CA ARG A 87 28.43 54.02 6.05
C ARG A 87 27.04 53.47 6.31
N GLN A 88 26.06 54.33 6.66
CA GLN A 88 24.69 53.95 6.92
C GLN A 88 23.99 53.44 5.64
N ASN A 89 24.24 54.12 4.50
CA ASN A 89 23.69 53.73 3.20
C ASN A 89 24.31 52.42 2.72
N VAL A 90 25.60 52.16 3.00
CA VAL A 90 26.28 50.91 2.72
C VAL A 90 25.66 49.73 3.49
N LEU A 91 25.44 49.91 4.81
CA LEU A 91 24.78 48.89 5.63
C LEU A 91 23.36 48.60 5.14
N MET A 92 22.61 49.63 4.78
CA MET A 92 21.26 49.47 4.23
C MET A 92 21.27 48.66 2.92
N LEU A 93 22.21 48.95 2.02
CA LEU A 93 22.34 48.25 0.75
C LEU A 93 22.80 46.79 0.95
N LEU A 94 23.77 46.52 1.83
CA LEU A 94 24.20 45.16 2.18
C LEU A 94 23.04 44.35 2.78
N ALA A 95 22.21 44.97 3.62
CA ALA A 95 21.00 44.35 4.17
C ALA A 95 19.99 43.99 3.05
N VAL A 96 19.74 44.92 2.11
CA VAL A 96 18.85 44.66 0.97
C VAL A 96 19.40 43.53 0.09
N VAL A 97 20.68 43.52 -0.20
CA VAL A 97 21.35 42.45 -0.97
C VAL A 97 21.22 41.11 -0.24
N ALA A 98 21.44 41.06 1.07
CA ALA A 98 21.27 39.84 1.88
C ALA A 98 19.81 39.33 1.84
N ILE A 99 18.83 40.22 1.92
CA ILE A 99 17.41 39.89 1.78
C ILE A 99 17.13 39.31 0.39
N CYS A 100 17.63 39.92 -0.69
CA CYS A 100 17.44 39.43 -2.06
C CYS A 100 18.09 38.05 -2.28
N ILE A 101 19.32 37.88 -1.78
CA ILE A 101 20.01 36.59 -1.87
C ILE A 101 19.28 35.51 -1.06
N SER A 102 18.83 35.83 0.14
CA SER A 102 18.03 34.94 0.97
C SER A 102 16.70 34.59 0.29
N LEU A 103 16.04 35.55 -0.37
CA LEU A 103 14.83 35.31 -1.15
C LEU A 103 15.11 34.31 -2.29
N MET A 104 16.20 34.49 -3.05
CA MET A 104 16.60 33.56 -4.11
C MET A 104 16.92 32.19 -3.56
N SER A 105 17.64 32.08 -2.46
CA SER A 105 17.91 30.82 -1.78
C SER A 105 16.60 30.10 -1.44
N ASN A 106 15.65 30.78 -0.79
CA ASN A 106 14.37 30.19 -0.41
C ASN A 106 13.49 29.84 -1.63
N LEU A 107 13.57 30.63 -2.71
CA LEU A 107 12.87 30.29 -3.97
C LEU A 107 13.37 28.97 -4.54
N PHE A 108 14.70 28.81 -4.67
CA PHE A 108 15.25 27.54 -5.19
C PHE A 108 14.99 26.36 -4.25
N ARG A 109 14.98 26.58 -2.94
CA ARG A 109 14.56 25.56 -1.97
C ARG A 109 13.11 25.12 -2.19
N TYR A 110 12.21 26.09 -2.42
CA TYR A 110 10.80 25.83 -2.69
C TYR A 110 10.61 25.07 -4.02
N LEU A 111 11.24 25.51 -5.11
CA LEU A 111 11.18 24.85 -6.41
C LEU A 111 11.70 23.40 -6.36
N GLY A 112 12.77 23.19 -5.61
CA GLY A 112 13.31 21.86 -5.34
C GLY A 112 12.30 20.99 -4.57
N ALA A 113 11.73 21.49 -3.50
CA ALA A 113 10.73 20.78 -2.71
C ALA A 113 9.49 20.43 -3.55
N TRP A 114 8.99 21.38 -4.33
CA TRP A 114 7.86 21.18 -5.24
C TRP A 114 8.13 20.10 -6.30
N THR A 115 9.32 20.12 -6.90
CA THR A 115 9.73 19.12 -7.88
C THR A 115 9.77 17.71 -7.27
N MET A 116 10.30 17.58 -6.04
CA MET A 116 10.35 16.31 -5.33
C MET A 116 8.96 15.82 -4.91
N GLU A 117 8.06 16.72 -4.50
CA GLU A 117 6.70 16.34 -4.12
C GLU A 117 5.88 15.84 -5.34
N ASN A 118 6.06 16.45 -6.50
CA ASN A 118 5.47 15.95 -7.75
C ASN A 118 5.96 14.54 -8.11
N MET A 119 7.26 14.27 -7.97
CA MET A 119 7.82 12.94 -8.17
C MET A 119 7.25 11.95 -7.16
N ARG A 120 7.19 12.35 -5.90
CA ARG A 120 6.67 11.59 -4.78
C ARG A 120 5.25 11.09 -5.02
N THR A 121 4.34 12.01 -5.33
CA THR A 121 2.92 11.71 -5.53
C THR A 121 2.71 10.76 -6.73
N ARG A 122 3.42 11.00 -7.85
CA ARG A 122 3.32 10.13 -9.03
C ARG A 122 3.90 8.74 -8.81
N THR A 123 5.01 8.64 -8.06
CA THR A 123 5.60 7.35 -7.69
C THR A 123 4.64 6.54 -6.84
N LEU A 124 4.01 7.18 -5.83
CA LEU A 124 3.00 6.58 -4.97
C LEU A 124 1.82 6.02 -5.77
N GLN A 125 1.26 6.85 -6.66
CA GLN A 125 0.15 6.45 -7.51
C GLN A 125 0.50 5.23 -8.38
N ARG A 126 1.65 5.23 -9.03
CA ARG A 126 2.09 4.11 -9.88
C ARG A 126 2.27 2.82 -9.10
N MET A 127 2.92 2.90 -7.94
CA MET A 127 3.13 1.72 -7.11
C MET A 127 1.79 1.12 -6.66
N ARG A 128 0.86 1.96 -6.21
CA ARG A 128 -0.48 1.51 -5.81
C ARG A 128 -1.25 0.87 -6.97
N ASN A 129 -1.23 1.51 -8.13
CA ASN A 129 -1.91 1.01 -9.32
C ASN A 129 -1.32 -0.34 -9.77
N GLU A 130 0.01 -0.46 -9.81
CA GLU A 130 0.69 -1.71 -10.18
C GLU A 130 0.38 -2.84 -9.19
N MET A 131 0.45 -2.54 -7.88
CA MET A 131 0.11 -3.53 -6.85
C MET A 131 -1.35 -3.94 -6.93
N PHE A 132 -2.27 -2.99 -7.11
CA PHE A 132 -3.69 -3.28 -7.21
C PHE A 132 -3.99 -4.13 -8.46
N SER A 133 -3.41 -3.77 -9.61
CA SER A 133 -3.54 -4.57 -10.84
C SER A 133 -3.05 -6.00 -10.62
N ARG A 134 -1.85 -6.17 -10.04
CA ARG A 134 -1.31 -7.50 -9.75
C ARG A 134 -2.16 -8.32 -8.79
N VAL A 135 -2.71 -7.67 -7.76
CA VAL A 135 -3.62 -8.33 -6.83
C VAL A 135 -4.89 -8.79 -7.53
N MET A 136 -5.45 -7.99 -8.44
CA MET A 136 -6.65 -8.39 -9.19
C MET A 136 -6.39 -9.52 -10.20
N ASP A 137 -5.15 -9.68 -10.67
CA ASP A 137 -4.75 -10.76 -11.57
C ASP A 137 -4.52 -12.11 -10.85
N MET A 138 -4.53 -12.13 -9.50
CA MET A 138 -4.29 -13.38 -8.73
C MET A 138 -5.50 -14.29 -8.74
N ASN A 139 -5.25 -15.59 -8.65
CA ASN A 139 -6.30 -16.61 -8.49
C ASN A 139 -6.94 -16.56 -7.09
N VAL A 140 -8.15 -17.10 -6.97
CA VAL A 140 -8.95 -17.07 -5.73
C VAL A 140 -8.20 -17.64 -4.53
N GLY A 141 -7.45 -18.74 -4.71
CA GLY A 141 -6.66 -19.38 -3.65
C GLY A 141 -5.56 -18.50 -3.02
N TYR A 142 -5.18 -17.39 -3.69
CA TYR A 142 -4.25 -16.43 -3.13
C TYR A 142 -4.84 -15.61 -1.96
N PHE A 143 -6.17 -15.47 -1.91
CA PHE A 143 -6.88 -14.61 -0.96
C PHE A 143 -7.37 -15.39 0.26
N SER A 144 -6.51 -15.59 1.25
CA SER A 144 -6.93 -16.02 2.59
C SER A 144 -7.19 -14.78 3.48
N ASP A 145 -7.95 -14.92 4.57
CA ASP A 145 -8.23 -13.80 5.47
C ASP A 145 -6.96 -13.19 6.06
N GLN A 146 -5.98 -14.02 6.38
CA GLN A 146 -4.67 -13.56 6.87
C GLN A 146 -3.90 -12.78 5.81
N ARG A 147 -3.99 -13.17 4.53
CA ARG A 147 -3.34 -12.47 3.41
C ARG A 147 -4.04 -11.16 3.05
N LYS A 148 -5.36 -11.06 3.19
CA LYS A 148 -6.10 -9.81 2.90
C LYS A 148 -5.58 -8.64 3.73
N GLY A 149 -5.43 -8.83 5.05
CA GLY A 149 -4.88 -7.80 5.94
C GLY A 149 -3.44 -7.40 5.58
N ASP A 150 -2.60 -8.37 5.22
CA ASP A 150 -1.21 -8.15 4.78
C ASP A 150 -1.15 -7.36 3.47
N ILE A 151 -1.98 -7.69 2.48
CA ILE A 151 -2.10 -6.97 1.20
C ILE A 151 -2.51 -5.51 1.43
N ILE A 152 -3.55 -5.28 2.23
CA ILE A 152 -4.02 -3.92 2.56
C ILE A 152 -2.89 -3.12 3.24
N SER A 153 -2.20 -3.72 4.21
CA SER A 153 -1.07 -3.07 4.90
C SER A 153 0.07 -2.72 3.93
N LYS A 154 0.42 -3.60 3.00
CA LYS A 154 1.46 -3.36 2.00
C LYS A 154 1.09 -2.22 1.04
N ILE A 155 -0.16 -2.17 0.55
CA ILE A 155 -0.63 -1.11 -0.37
C ILE A 155 -0.75 0.24 0.34
N THR A 156 -1.15 0.26 1.61
CA THR A 156 -1.38 1.52 2.35
C THR A 156 -0.12 2.03 3.03
N SER A 157 0.55 1.21 3.84
CA SER A 157 1.66 1.60 4.71
C SER A 157 3.02 1.45 4.05
N ASP A 158 3.34 0.27 3.49
CA ASP A 158 4.68 -0.01 2.95
C ASP A 158 5.01 0.86 1.74
N VAL A 159 4.03 1.12 0.88
CA VAL A 159 4.20 2.04 -0.27
C VAL A 159 4.57 3.45 0.21
N GLY A 160 4.01 3.92 1.32
CA GLY A 160 4.38 5.20 1.95
C GLY A 160 5.83 5.23 2.44
N VAL A 161 6.29 4.14 3.07
CA VAL A 161 7.69 4.01 3.52
C VAL A 161 8.68 4.00 2.36
N VAL A 162 8.38 3.25 1.30
CA VAL A 162 9.23 3.20 0.09
C VAL A 162 9.29 4.55 -0.61
N GLN A 163 8.15 5.20 -0.79
CA GLN A 163 8.06 6.52 -1.38
C GLN A 163 8.93 7.54 -0.64
N PHE A 164 8.83 7.57 0.70
CA PHE A 164 9.63 8.44 1.55
C PHE A 164 11.13 8.12 1.40
N CYS A 165 11.49 6.84 1.34
CA CYS A 165 12.87 6.41 1.10
C CYS A 165 13.42 6.94 -0.23
N ILE A 166 12.69 6.77 -1.34
CA ILE A 166 13.15 7.19 -2.68
C ILE A 166 13.36 8.70 -2.73
N THR A 167 12.39 9.48 -2.27
CA THR A 167 12.46 10.95 -2.37
C THR A 167 13.49 11.54 -1.44
N ASN A 168 13.56 11.09 -0.20
CA ASN A 168 14.53 11.59 0.75
C ASN A 168 15.96 11.21 0.36
N THR A 169 16.18 10.01 -0.21
CA THR A 169 17.51 9.63 -0.68
C THR A 169 17.99 10.58 -1.78
N LEU A 170 17.13 10.93 -2.75
CA LEU A 170 17.48 11.90 -3.78
C LEU A 170 17.72 13.30 -3.20
N GLN A 171 16.88 13.74 -2.26
CA GLN A 171 17.07 15.02 -1.59
C GLN A 171 18.41 15.10 -0.86
N VAL A 172 18.72 14.07 -0.07
CA VAL A 172 19.94 14.03 0.72
C VAL A 172 21.17 13.82 -0.15
N SER A 173 21.07 13.08 -1.26
CA SER A 173 22.19 12.84 -2.17
C SER A 173 22.67 14.08 -2.92
N PHE A 174 21.83 15.08 -3.14
CA PHE A 174 22.20 16.30 -3.85
C PHE A 174 22.29 17.51 -2.92
N ARG A 175 21.24 17.81 -2.17
CA ARG A 175 21.17 19.04 -1.39
C ARG A 175 22.17 19.08 -0.25
N GLU A 176 22.26 18.03 0.57
CA GLU A 176 23.10 18.06 1.77
C GLU A 176 24.60 18.08 1.43
N PRO A 177 25.13 17.29 0.44
CA PRO A 177 26.52 17.41 0.04
C PRO A 177 26.91 18.78 -0.47
N PHE A 178 26.04 19.47 -1.26
CA PHE A 178 26.34 20.83 -1.72
C PHE A 178 26.41 21.81 -0.58
N LEU A 179 25.51 21.72 0.42
CA LEU A 179 25.58 22.56 1.62
C LEU A 179 26.84 22.28 2.45
N ILE A 180 27.16 20.98 2.68
CA ILE A 180 28.34 20.60 3.46
C ILE A 180 29.61 21.11 2.78
N ILE A 181 29.74 20.87 1.46
CA ILE A 181 30.90 21.35 0.69
C ILE A 181 30.99 22.87 0.72
N GLY A 182 29.88 23.58 0.53
CA GLY A 182 29.81 25.04 0.58
C GLY A 182 30.24 25.58 1.94
N TYR A 183 29.74 25.03 3.03
CA TYR A 183 30.10 25.43 4.38
C TYR A 183 31.55 25.12 4.72
N ILE A 184 32.06 23.93 4.35
CA ILE A 184 33.48 23.57 4.57
C ILE A 184 34.38 24.51 3.76
N ALA A 185 34.07 24.78 2.50
CA ALA A 185 34.84 25.69 1.66
C ALA A 185 34.91 27.10 2.28
N MET A 186 33.78 27.63 2.77
CA MET A 186 33.77 28.92 3.46
C MET A 186 34.57 28.89 4.77
N MET A 187 34.44 27.84 5.56
CA MET A 187 35.20 27.69 6.81
C MET A 187 36.72 27.68 6.54
N ILE A 188 37.17 26.96 5.47
CA ILE A 188 38.59 26.94 5.06
C ILE A 188 39.03 28.33 4.58
N ALA A 189 38.17 29.04 3.82
CA ALA A 189 38.45 30.38 3.34
C ALA A 189 38.59 31.43 4.46
N ILE A 190 37.93 31.24 5.61
CA ILE A 190 38.00 32.13 6.77
C ILE A 190 39.23 31.75 7.64
N SER A 191 39.39 30.50 8.02
CA SER A 191 40.53 29.99 8.79
C SER A 191 40.67 28.48 8.59
N TRP A 192 41.77 28.04 8.01
CA TRP A 192 42.03 26.62 7.78
C TRP A 192 42.28 25.85 9.09
N GLU A 193 42.87 26.53 10.11
CA GLU A 193 43.13 25.94 11.43
C GLU A 193 41.84 25.58 12.15
N LEU A 194 40.90 26.51 12.18
CA LEU A 194 39.56 26.29 12.79
C LEU A 194 38.72 25.30 11.97
N ALA A 195 38.89 25.28 10.64
CA ALA A 195 38.18 24.36 9.75
C ALA A 195 38.63 22.92 9.99
N ILE A 196 39.91 22.62 10.14
CA ILE A 196 40.44 21.28 10.46
C ILE A 196 39.83 20.79 11.79
N PHE A 197 39.89 21.62 12.83
CA PHE A 197 39.26 21.27 14.12
C PHE A 197 37.78 20.91 13.95
N SER A 198 37.03 21.73 13.22
CA SER A 198 35.60 21.53 12.98
C SER A 198 35.31 20.24 12.22
N VAL A 199 36.06 19.94 11.16
CA VAL A 199 35.93 18.73 10.34
C VAL A 199 36.25 17.46 11.17
N LEU A 200 37.25 17.51 12.04
CA LEU A 200 37.61 16.41 12.94
C LEU A 200 36.57 16.19 14.06
N PHE A 201 35.92 17.26 14.48
CA PHE A 201 34.88 17.20 15.53
C PHE A 201 33.57 16.59 15.05
N LEU A 202 33.15 16.83 13.80
CA LEU A 202 31.90 16.34 13.24
C LEU A 202 31.73 14.80 13.30
N PRO A 203 32.73 13.97 12.95
CA PRO A 203 32.65 12.51 13.11
C PRO A 203 32.44 12.07 14.56
N VAL A 204 33.02 12.76 15.53
CA VAL A 204 32.86 12.44 16.96
C VAL A 204 31.39 12.61 17.37
N VAL A 205 30.77 13.74 16.99
CA VAL A 205 29.33 13.99 17.19
C VAL A 205 28.48 12.92 16.51
N ALA A 206 28.81 12.59 15.25
CA ALA A 206 28.08 11.59 14.48
C ALA A 206 28.13 10.20 15.12
N LEU A 207 29.29 9.76 15.63
CA LEU A 207 29.46 8.48 16.32
C LEU A 207 28.69 8.41 17.62
N LEU A 208 28.70 9.48 18.41
CA LEU A 208 27.97 9.56 19.68
C LEU A 208 26.46 9.47 19.44
N ILE A 209 25.92 10.27 18.52
CA ILE A 209 24.48 10.23 18.17
C ILE A 209 24.12 8.88 17.55
N GLY A 210 24.94 8.34 16.65
CA GLY A 210 24.73 7.04 16.02
C GLY A 210 24.65 5.89 17.02
N SER A 211 25.43 5.95 18.12
CA SER A 211 25.37 4.96 19.20
C SER A 211 24.02 4.98 19.94
N ILE A 212 23.43 6.15 20.15
CA ILE A 212 22.10 6.31 20.76
C ILE A 212 21.03 5.70 19.85
N VAL A 213 21.05 6.03 18.56
CA VAL A 213 20.09 5.52 17.56
C VAL A 213 20.17 4.00 17.41
N LYS A 214 21.39 3.43 17.43
CA LYS A 214 21.57 1.97 17.35
C LYS A 214 20.88 1.22 18.51
N LYS A 215 20.90 1.78 19.70
CA LYS A 215 20.27 1.19 20.91
C LYS A 215 18.73 1.22 20.88
N LEU A 216 18.11 1.93 19.93
CA LEU A 216 16.65 2.01 19.77
C LEU A 216 16.06 0.89 18.91
N ARG A 217 16.85 0.14 18.14
CA ARG A 217 16.35 -0.86 17.17
C ARG A 217 15.56 -2.00 17.82
N HIS A 218 16.06 -2.59 18.89
CA HIS A 218 15.39 -3.71 19.56
C HIS A 218 14.07 -3.28 20.23
N PRO A 219 14.03 -2.22 21.05
CA PRO A 219 12.77 -1.71 21.61
C PRO A 219 11.73 -1.34 20.54
N ALA A 220 12.15 -0.80 19.39
CA ALA A 220 11.26 -0.47 18.28
C ALA A 220 10.53 -1.70 17.73
N ARG A 221 11.24 -2.82 17.56
CA ARG A 221 10.63 -4.07 17.08
C ARG A 221 9.60 -4.62 18.07
N THR A 222 9.93 -4.63 19.37
CA THR A 222 8.99 -5.07 20.42
C THR A 222 7.76 -4.16 20.49
N ASN A 223 7.95 -2.85 20.37
CA ASN A 223 6.85 -1.89 20.34
C ASN A 223 5.90 -2.16 19.14
N GLN A 224 6.45 -2.48 17.98
CA GLN A 224 5.65 -2.81 16.79
C GLN A 224 4.85 -4.12 16.98
N GLN A 225 5.42 -5.12 17.62
CA GLN A 225 4.71 -6.36 17.95
C GLN A 225 3.54 -6.10 18.90
N ARG A 226 3.76 -5.34 19.98
CA ARG A 226 2.70 -4.97 20.94
C ARG A 226 1.61 -4.10 20.31
N MET A 227 1.97 -3.22 19.38
CA MET A 227 0.98 -2.47 18.60
C MET A 227 0.12 -3.39 17.75
N GLY A 228 0.71 -4.42 17.12
CA GLY A 228 -0.02 -5.46 16.39
C GLY A 228 -1.00 -6.22 17.27
N GLU A 229 -0.57 -6.64 18.47
CA GLU A 229 -1.43 -7.32 19.46
C GLU A 229 -2.61 -6.42 19.91
N MET A 230 -2.36 -5.13 20.11
CA MET A 230 -3.40 -4.17 20.45
C MET A 230 -4.45 -4.02 19.35
N VAL A 231 -4.01 -3.88 18.10
CA VAL A 231 -4.90 -3.78 16.93
C VAL A 231 -5.72 -5.07 16.77
N SER A 232 -5.08 -6.24 16.89
CA SER A 232 -5.77 -7.54 16.83
C SER A 232 -6.83 -7.69 17.93
N THR A 233 -6.50 -7.30 19.18
CA THR A 233 -7.47 -7.31 20.27
C THR A 233 -8.64 -6.36 20.05
N LEU A 234 -8.39 -5.20 19.43
CA LEU A 234 -9.43 -4.25 19.07
C LEU A 234 -10.36 -4.81 18.00
N ASP A 235 -9.79 -5.38 16.93
CA ASP A 235 -10.55 -5.99 15.84
C ASP A 235 -11.41 -7.16 16.31
N GLU A 236 -10.83 -8.07 17.10
CA GLU A 236 -11.55 -9.17 17.75
C GLU A 236 -12.71 -8.66 18.61
N SER A 237 -12.46 -7.60 19.40
CA SER A 237 -13.46 -7.03 20.30
C SER A 237 -14.62 -6.36 19.55
N LEU A 238 -14.32 -5.64 18.47
CA LEU A 238 -15.35 -4.99 17.64
C LEU A 238 -16.17 -6.02 16.85
N SER A 239 -15.52 -7.01 16.28
CA SER A 239 -16.16 -8.10 15.56
C SER A 239 -17.05 -8.96 16.49
N GLY A 240 -16.56 -9.21 17.70
CA GLY A 240 -17.25 -9.99 18.73
C GLY A 240 -18.16 -9.19 19.68
N ILE A 241 -18.49 -7.92 19.40
CA ILE A 241 -19.15 -7.03 20.36
C ILE A 241 -20.49 -7.59 20.88
N LYS A 242 -21.27 -8.26 20.02
CA LYS A 242 -22.54 -8.89 20.42
C LYS A 242 -22.30 -10.01 21.46
N VAL A 243 -21.27 -10.82 21.27
CA VAL A 243 -20.89 -11.89 22.19
C VAL A 243 -20.43 -11.30 23.52
N ILE A 244 -19.53 -10.30 23.47
CA ILE A 244 -19.03 -9.61 24.68
C ILE A 244 -20.20 -9.06 25.51
N LYS A 245 -21.19 -8.45 24.84
CA LYS A 245 -22.37 -7.90 25.52
C LYS A 245 -23.30 -8.98 26.06
N SER A 246 -23.57 -10.05 25.29
CA SER A 246 -24.47 -11.14 25.74
C SER A 246 -23.92 -11.91 26.94
N TYR A 247 -22.61 -12.05 27.06
CA TYR A 247 -21.96 -12.75 28.18
C TYR A 247 -21.46 -11.81 29.29
N ASN A 248 -21.80 -10.50 29.24
CA ASN A 248 -21.32 -9.49 30.21
C ASN A 248 -19.79 -9.46 30.39
N ALA A 249 -19.03 -9.83 29.33
CA ALA A 249 -17.58 -9.93 29.35
C ALA A 249 -16.86 -8.59 29.14
N THR A 250 -17.59 -7.47 29.18
CA THR A 250 -17.05 -6.12 28.86
C THR A 250 -15.84 -5.77 29.73
N GLU A 251 -15.91 -6.04 31.01
CA GLU A 251 -14.83 -5.68 31.95
C GLU A 251 -13.57 -6.54 31.75
N TYR A 252 -13.74 -7.83 31.48
CA TYR A 252 -12.64 -8.73 31.12
C TYR A 252 -11.88 -8.25 29.87
N ILE A 253 -12.60 -7.88 28.82
CA ILE A 253 -11.99 -7.39 27.56
C ILE A 253 -11.30 -6.03 27.78
N LYS A 254 -11.89 -5.12 28.57
CA LYS A 254 -11.25 -3.86 28.93
C LYS A 254 -9.93 -4.08 29.65
N GLN A 255 -9.90 -4.96 30.65
CA GLN A 255 -8.68 -5.27 31.41
C GLN A 255 -7.59 -5.85 30.51
N LYS A 256 -7.95 -6.78 29.60
CA LYS A 256 -7.05 -7.33 28.60
C LYS A 256 -6.44 -6.21 27.73
N TYR A 257 -7.28 -5.34 27.18
CA TYR A 257 -6.84 -4.22 26.34
C TYR A 257 -5.98 -3.22 27.14
N TYR A 258 -6.38 -2.86 28.35
CA TYR A 258 -5.64 -1.91 29.20
C TYR A 258 -4.24 -2.43 29.57
N ALA A 259 -4.09 -3.72 29.81
CA ALA A 259 -2.79 -4.32 30.07
C ALA A 259 -1.85 -4.17 28.86
N ILE A 260 -2.33 -4.49 27.64
CA ILE A 260 -1.56 -4.34 26.40
C ILE A 260 -1.22 -2.86 26.15
N SER A 261 -2.20 -1.97 26.33
CA SER A 261 -2.02 -0.52 26.16
C SER A 261 -1.01 0.06 27.15
N ALA A 262 -1.02 -0.39 28.41
CA ALA A 262 -0.05 0.03 29.44
C ALA A 262 1.37 -0.45 29.10
N ASP A 263 1.53 -1.68 28.60
CA ASP A 263 2.82 -2.20 28.13
C ASP A 263 3.35 -1.40 26.95
N LEU A 264 2.48 -1.13 25.97
CA LEU A 264 2.81 -0.31 24.80
C LEU A 264 3.25 1.11 25.22
N ALA A 265 2.53 1.73 26.17
CA ALA A 265 2.87 3.04 26.70
C ALA A 265 4.24 3.05 27.38
N ARG A 266 4.56 2.03 28.21
CA ARG A 266 5.87 1.88 28.86
C ARG A 266 7.02 1.74 27.84
N LEU A 267 6.83 0.91 26.81
CA LEU A 267 7.80 0.71 25.75
C LEU A 267 8.00 2.00 24.94
N THR A 268 6.91 2.65 24.56
CA THR A 268 6.94 3.92 23.81
C THR A 268 7.65 5.02 24.60
N LEU A 269 7.34 5.15 25.92
CA LEU A 269 7.99 6.12 26.79
C LEU A 269 9.50 5.84 26.93
N SER A 270 9.88 4.56 27.09
CA SER A 270 11.30 4.16 27.16
C SER A 270 12.06 4.53 25.87
N MET A 271 11.43 4.30 24.71
CA MET A 271 11.99 4.68 23.40
C MET A 271 12.09 6.20 23.25
N ALA A 272 11.00 6.91 23.57
CA ALA A 272 10.94 8.36 23.47
C ALA A 272 12.01 9.04 24.36
N ARG A 273 12.18 8.60 25.60
CA ARG A 273 13.24 9.11 26.49
C ARG A 273 14.64 8.99 25.88
N ARG A 274 14.96 7.86 25.27
CA ARG A 274 16.26 7.65 24.61
C ARG A 274 16.39 8.49 23.34
N GLN A 275 15.32 8.57 22.53
CA GLN A 275 15.32 9.35 21.30
C GLN A 275 15.44 10.84 21.60
N GLN A 276 14.76 11.33 22.62
CA GLN A 276 14.82 12.74 23.02
C GLN A 276 16.18 13.17 23.57
N LEU A 277 17.01 12.23 24.05
CA LEU A 277 18.40 12.51 24.42
C LEU A 277 19.29 12.94 23.25
N ALA A 278 18.96 12.51 22.03
CA ALA A 278 19.78 12.82 20.86
C ALA A 278 19.86 14.31 20.56
N SER A 279 18.78 15.07 20.73
CA SER A 279 18.75 16.52 20.48
C SER A 279 19.55 17.32 21.52
N PRO A 280 19.30 17.21 22.85
CA PRO A 280 20.10 17.88 23.87
C PRO A 280 21.58 17.51 23.83
N MET A 281 21.90 16.24 23.56
CA MET A 281 23.31 15.82 23.40
C MET A 281 23.98 16.48 22.20
N SER A 282 23.27 16.56 21.06
CA SER A 282 23.78 17.25 19.88
C SER A 282 24.00 18.74 20.14
N GLU A 283 23.05 19.39 20.84
CA GLU A 283 23.16 20.79 21.18
C GLU A 283 24.30 21.05 22.18
N PHE A 284 24.40 20.24 23.24
CA PHE A 284 25.51 20.32 24.21
C PHE A 284 26.87 20.18 23.51
N LEU A 285 27.03 19.16 22.66
CA LEU A 285 28.25 18.95 21.89
C LEU A 285 28.52 20.13 20.94
N GLY A 286 27.48 20.66 20.29
CA GLY A 286 27.58 21.84 19.45
C GLY A 286 28.08 23.09 20.21
N ILE A 287 27.49 23.36 21.37
CA ILE A 287 27.91 24.48 22.25
C ILE A 287 29.33 24.26 22.78
N THR A 288 29.68 23.01 23.14
CA THR A 288 31.05 22.66 23.56
C THR A 288 32.06 22.96 22.45
N ALA A 289 31.74 22.58 21.20
CA ALA A 289 32.60 22.89 20.06
C ALA A 289 32.74 24.40 19.83
N VAL A 290 31.63 25.15 19.91
CA VAL A 290 31.66 26.62 19.84
C VAL A 290 32.50 27.18 20.94
N GLY A 291 32.43 26.66 22.17
CA GLY A 291 33.28 27.08 23.29
C GLY A 291 34.78 26.90 23.02
N VAL A 292 35.17 25.74 22.45
CA VAL A 292 36.55 25.49 22.04
C VAL A 292 36.98 26.42 20.90
N ILE A 293 36.09 26.62 19.90
CA ILE A 293 36.32 27.57 18.79
C ILE A 293 36.49 28.98 19.31
N LEU A 294 35.70 29.40 20.34
CA LEU A 294 35.81 30.73 20.94
C LEU A 294 37.16 30.96 21.60
N VAL A 295 37.65 29.96 22.36
CA VAL A 295 38.96 30.10 23.04
C VAL A 295 40.12 30.09 22.02
N PHE A 296 40.13 29.14 21.11
CA PHE A 296 41.21 29.04 20.12
C PHE A 296 41.16 30.14 19.05
N GLY A 297 39.94 30.39 18.48
CA GLY A 297 39.73 31.43 17.48
C GLY A 297 39.93 32.86 18.08
N GLY A 298 39.49 33.07 19.33
CA GLY A 298 39.77 34.34 20.04
C GLY A 298 41.24 34.60 20.20
N SER A 299 42.06 33.57 20.39
CA SER A 299 43.52 33.74 20.41
C SER A 299 44.11 34.08 19.03
N LEU A 300 43.51 33.64 17.94
CA LEU A 300 43.92 34.00 16.56
C LEU A 300 43.53 35.47 16.27
N VAL A 301 42.36 35.88 16.71
CA VAL A 301 41.91 37.29 16.59
C VAL A 301 42.84 38.20 17.40
N ALA A 302 43.17 37.86 18.64
CA ALA A 302 44.06 38.63 19.49
C ALA A 302 45.48 38.78 18.90
N LYS A 303 45.93 37.80 18.12
CA LYS A 303 47.24 37.82 17.37
C LYS A 303 47.13 38.57 16.04
N GLY A 304 45.98 39.03 15.64
CA GLY A 304 45.75 39.66 14.33
C GLY A 304 45.77 38.70 13.14
N ALA A 305 45.73 37.36 13.40
CA ALA A 305 45.72 36.34 12.37
C ALA A 305 44.35 36.06 11.79
N LEU A 306 43.29 36.48 12.45
CA LEU A 306 41.90 36.33 12.01
C LEU A 306 41.13 37.62 12.28
N ASP A 307 40.34 38.08 11.28
CA ASP A 307 39.45 39.22 11.39
C ASP A 307 38.27 38.95 12.35
N PRO A 308 37.88 39.88 13.25
CA PRO A 308 36.73 39.71 14.16
C PRO A 308 35.43 39.39 13.45
N GLY A 309 35.12 40.01 12.30
CA GLY A 309 33.94 39.77 11.51
C GLY A 309 33.96 38.36 10.89
N GLY A 310 35.11 37.93 10.36
CA GLY A 310 35.34 36.58 9.87
C GLY A 310 35.17 35.52 10.96
N PHE A 311 35.65 35.80 12.19
CA PHE A 311 35.49 34.89 13.32
C PHE A 311 34.03 34.66 13.71
N ILE A 312 33.22 35.73 13.79
CA ILE A 312 31.77 35.62 14.07
C ILE A 312 31.07 34.87 12.93
N ALA A 313 31.42 35.15 11.66
CA ALA A 313 30.89 34.44 10.52
C ALA A 313 31.24 32.94 10.55
N PHE A 314 32.49 32.59 10.96
CA PHE A 314 32.91 31.20 11.15
C PHE A 314 32.00 30.45 12.14
N ILE A 315 31.71 31.05 13.30
CA ILE A 315 30.82 30.45 14.31
C ILE A 315 29.41 30.27 13.75
N ALA A 316 28.89 31.28 13.01
CA ALA A 316 27.59 31.19 12.36
C ALA A 316 27.53 30.04 11.35
N ILE A 317 28.53 29.89 10.49
CA ILE A 317 28.64 28.80 9.49
C ILE A 317 28.78 27.44 10.19
N PHE A 318 29.65 27.34 11.22
CA PHE A 318 29.81 26.10 12.00
C PHE A 318 28.49 25.65 12.63
N SER A 319 27.68 26.57 13.13
CA SER A 319 26.36 26.24 13.69
C SER A 319 25.42 25.65 12.65
N GLN A 320 25.53 26.06 11.39
CA GLN A 320 24.66 25.57 10.30
C GLN A 320 25.07 24.20 9.74
N ILE A 321 26.35 23.83 9.77
CA ILE A 321 26.82 22.57 9.17
C ILE A 321 26.32 21.33 9.91
N THR A 322 26.00 21.44 11.19
CA THR A 322 25.54 20.32 12.03
C THR A 322 24.24 19.70 11.52
N ARG A 323 23.34 20.51 10.97
CA ARG A 323 22.04 20.09 10.47
C ARG A 323 22.14 19.22 9.20
N PRO A 324 22.80 19.66 8.10
CA PRO A 324 23.03 18.82 6.91
C PRO A 324 23.71 17.48 7.23
N VAL A 325 24.74 17.50 8.09
CA VAL A 325 25.46 16.28 8.50
C VAL A 325 24.53 15.30 9.21
N ARG A 326 23.73 15.77 10.15
CA ARG A 326 22.73 14.94 10.85
C ARG A 326 21.70 14.37 9.88
N THR A 327 21.14 15.18 8.99
CA THR A 327 20.17 14.73 7.98
C THR A 327 20.76 13.65 7.08
N PHE A 328 22.03 13.79 6.69
CA PHE A 328 22.73 12.80 5.87
C PHE A 328 22.88 11.45 6.60
N ILE A 329 23.22 11.47 7.90
CA ILE A 329 23.36 10.25 8.72
C ILE A 329 22.01 9.57 8.95
N ASP A 330 20.98 10.33 9.27
CA ASP A 330 19.62 9.81 9.53
C ASP A 330 19.06 9.09 8.29
N GLN A 331 19.49 9.50 7.09
CA GLN A 331 19.02 8.90 5.85
C GLN A 331 19.43 7.43 5.66
N PHE A 332 20.58 7.02 6.19
CA PHE A 332 20.97 5.60 6.12
C PHE A 332 19.98 4.67 6.83
N ALA A 333 19.37 5.13 7.93
CA ALA A 333 18.33 4.35 8.62
C ALA A 333 17.07 4.24 7.76
N ASN A 334 16.67 5.33 7.12
CA ASN A 334 15.47 5.40 6.26
C ASN A 334 15.62 4.51 5.01
N ILE A 335 16.80 4.44 4.41
CA ILE A 335 17.08 3.57 3.26
C ILE A 335 16.85 2.10 3.62
N ASN A 336 17.32 1.65 4.77
CA ASN A 336 17.15 0.26 5.21
C ASN A 336 15.65 -0.09 5.42
N GLN A 337 14.86 0.83 6.01
CA GLN A 337 13.43 0.65 6.15
C GLN A 337 12.73 0.59 4.79
N GLY A 338 13.11 1.49 3.87
CA GLY A 338 12.57 1.51 2.52
C GLY A 338 12.87 0.25 1.72
N ILE A 339 14.07 -0.32 1.87
CA ILE A 339 14.44 -1.58 1.21
C ILE A 339 13.59 -2.73 1.76
N ALA A 340 13.44 -2.84 3.09
CA ALA A 340 12.62 -3.88 3.71
C ALA A 340 11.15 -3.79 3.30
N ALA A 341 10.58 -2.59 3.27
CA ALA A 341 9.23 -2.36 2.76
C ALA A 341 9.13 -2.69 1.25
N GLY A 342 10.15 -2.33 0.47
CA GLY A 342 10.24 -2.66 -0.95
C GLY A 342 10.26 -4.16 -1.22
N GLU A 343 10.97 -4.95 -0.43
CA GLU A 343 10.98 -6.42 -0.53
C GLU A 343 9.59 -7.01 -0.29
N ARG A 344 8.85 -6.48 0.69
CA ARG A 344 7.45 -6.88 0.92
C ARG A 344 6.52 -6.49 -0.23
N ILE A 345 6.72 -5.33 -0.84
CA ILE A 345 5.96 -4.91 -2.03
C ILE A 345 6.26 -5.82 -3.22
N PHE A 346 7.55 -6.12 -3.46
CA PHE A 346 7.95 -7.01 -4.55
C PHE A 346 7.47 -8.45 -4.34
N SER A 347 7.26 -8.89 -3.10
CA SER A 347 6.62 -10.19 -2.85
C SER A 347 5.19 -10.30 -3.40
N ILE A 348 4.48 -9.17 -3.62
CA ILE A 348 3.20 -9.16 -4.34
C ILE A 348 3.43 -9.02 -5.85
N ILE A 349 4.23 -8.04 -6.26
CA ILE A 349 4.43 -7.73 -7.69
C ILE A 349 5.07 -8.90 -8.46
N ASP A 350 5.98 -9.62 -7.82
CA ASP A 350 6.72 -10.73 -8.44
C ASP A 350 5.97 -12.07 -8.35
N THR A 351 4.93 -12.18 -7.50
CA THR A 351 4.11 -13.38 -7.44
C THR A 351 3.36 -13.53 -8.76
N LYS A 352 3.48 -14.70 -9.33
CA LYS A 352 2.73 -15.09 -10.53
C LYS A 352 1.45 -15.80 -10.11
N PRO A 353 0.34 -15.57 -10.80
CA PRO A 353 -0.85 -16.40 -10.61
C PRO A 353 -0.50 -17.88 -10.82
N GLU A 354 -0.99 -18.75 -9.96
CA GLU A 354 -0.80 -20.22 -10.08
C GLU A 354 -1.50 -20.75 -11.32
N ILE A 355 -2.69 -20.19 -11.61
CA ILE A 355 -3.48 -20.57 -12.77
C ILE A 355 -3.24 -19.52 -13.85
N GLN A 356 -2.65 -19.93 -14.97
CA GLN A 356 -2.39 -19.11 -16.13
C GLN A 356 -2.95 -19.77 -17.38
N ASP A 357 -3.37 -18.97 -18.34
CA ASP A 357 -3.79 -19.47 -19.63
C ASP A 357 -2.57 -19.92 -20.43
N LYS A 358 -2.71 -21.03 -21.16
CA LYS A 358 -1.69 -21.48 -22.09
C LYS A 358 -1.54 -20.49 -23.24
N PRO A 359 -0.35 -20.34 -23.85
CA PRO A 359 -0.17 -19.42 -24.98
C PRO A 359 -1.07 -19.72 -26.19
N ASP A 360 -1.49 -20.97 -26.34
CA ASP A 360 -2.36 -21.50 -27.38
C ASP A 360 -3.78 -21.83 -26.88
N ALA A 361 -4.17 -21.26 -25.73
CA ALA A 361 -5.50 -21.45 -25.16
C ALA A 361 -6.59 -20.98 -26.12
N ARG A 362 -7.65 -21.78 -26.24
CA ARG A 362 -8.80 -21.53 -27.12
C ARG A 362 -9.85 -20.70 -26.38
N GLU A 363 -10.72 -20.06 -27.14
CA GLU A 363 -11.93 -19.45 -26.58
C GLU A 363 -13.08 -20.46 -26.54
N LEU A 364 -13.74 -20.54 -25.39
CA LEU A 364 -15.00 -21.27 -25.25
C LEU A 364 -16.11 -20.44 -25.91
N THR A 365 -16.83 -21.04 -26.85
CA THR A 365 -17.93 -20.37 -27.59
C THR A 365 -19.32 -20.79 -27.10
N GLY A 366 -19.39 -21.52 -25.99
CA GLY A 366 -20.60 -22.06 -25.36
C GLY A 366 -20.52 -23.56 -25.16
N LEU A 367 -21.45 -24.10 -24.36
CA LEU A 367 -21.59 -25.55 -24.12
C LEU A 367 -22.48 -26.17 -25.20
N LYS A 368 -21.94 -27.15 -25.93
CA LYS A 368 -22.65 -27.86 -27.02
C LYS A 368 -23.22 -29.19 -26.60
N GLU A 369 -22.44 -30.03 -25.92
CA GLU A 369 -22.77 -31.39 -25.58
C GLU A 369 -22.78 -31.69 -24.08
N LYS A 370 -21.61 -31.63 -23.44
CA LYS A 370 -21.45 -32.04 -22.04
C LYS A 370 -20.22 -31.46 -21.35
N ILE A 371 -20.28 -31.49 -20.02
CA ILE A 371 -19.14 -31.32 -19.11
C ILE A 371 -18.81 -32.69 -18.54
N GLU A 372 -17.52 -33.04 -18.46
CA GLU A 372 -17.07 -34.33 -17.99
C GLU A 372 -15.95 -34.20 -16.97
N PHE A 373 -16.14 -34.79 -15.79
CA PHE A 373 -15.11 -34.94 -14.77
C PHE A 373 -14.48 -36.30 -14.92
N ARG A 374 -13.15 -36.39 -15.13
CA ARG A 374 -12.40 -37.63 -15.32
C ARG A 374 -11.36 -37.78 -14.26
N ASP A 375 -11.56 -38.70 -13.33
CA ASP A 375 -10.62 -39.04 -12.25
C ASP A 375 -10.04 -37.82 -11.56
N VAL A 376 -10.93 -36.91 -11.17
CA VAL A 376 -10.55 -35.58 -10.62
C VAL A 376 -10.11 -35.74 -9.18
N HIS A 377 -8.90 -35.26 -8.89
CA HIS A 377 -8.33 -35.11 -7.55
C HIS A 377 -8.04 -33.66 -7.23
N PHE A 378 -8.17 -33.29 -5.97
CA PHE A 378 -7.84 -31.93 -5.55
C PHE A 378 -7.45 -31.86 -4.06
N SER A 379 -6.40 -31.07 -3.79
CA SER A 379 -5.95 -30.67 -2.44
C SER A 379 -5.65 -29.18 -2.41
N TYR A 380 -6.01 -28.49 -1.33
CA TYR A 380 -5.68 -27.06 -1.13
C TYR A 380 -4.23 -26.83 -0.69
N ASP A 381 -3.65 -27.77 0.04
CA ASP A 381 -2.33 -27.66 0.68
C ASP A 381 -1.31 -28.66 0.13
N GLY A 382 -1.75 -29.58 -0.75
CA GLY A 382 -0.94 -30.67 -1.28
C GLY A 382 -0.75 -31.85 -0.32
N GLU A 383 -1.27 -31.77 0.92
CA GLU A 383 -1.12 -32.84 1.93
C GLU A 383 -2.40 -33.66 2.08
N ARG A 384 -3.56 -33.00 2.11
CA ARG A 384 -4.86 -33.65 2.31
C ARG A 384 -5.71 -33.57 1.05
N GLU A 385 -6.05 -34.70 0.47
CA GLU A 385 -7.02 -34.76 -0.62
C GLU A 385 -8.43 -34.44 -0.12
N VAL A 386 -9.05 -33.45 -0.78
CA VAL A 386 -10.43 -33.00 -0.54
C VAL A 386 -11.35 -33.64 -1.57
N ILE A 387 -10.85 -33.86 -2.79
CA ILE A 387 -11.50 -34.60 -3.88
C ILE A 387 -10.55 -35.74 -4.26
N ASP A 388 -11.10 -36.97 -4.34
CA ASP A 388 -10.34 -38.18 -4.52
C ASP A 388 -11.00 -39.08 -5.60
N GLY A 389 -10.59 -38.90 -6.86
CA GLY A 389 -10.97 -39.75 -7.98
C GLY A 389 -12.43 -39.60 -8.44
N ILE A 390 -12.97 -38.36 -8.47
CA ILE A 390 -14.36 -38.13 -8.90
C ILE A 390 -14.48 -38.17 -10.43
N SER A 391 -15.45 -39.01 -10.90
CA SER A 391 -15.78 -39.16 -12.34
C SER A 391 -17.29 -39.18 -12.57
N PHE A 392 -17.80 -38.21 -13.33
CA PHE A 392 -19.19 -38.12 -13.80
C PHE A 392 -19.33 -37.15 -14.98
N GLU A 393 -20.48 -37.17 -15.65
CA GLU A 393 -20.79 -36.26 -16.75
C GLU A 393 -22.07 -35.48 -16.49
N ILE A 394 -22.14 -34.29 -17.08
CA ILE A 394 -23.30 -33.37 -17.06
C ILE A 394 -23.65 -33.03 -18.50
N ARG A 395 -24.80 -33.44 -18.98
CA ARG A 395 -25.25 -33.14 -20.34
C ARG A 395 -25.80 -31.73 -20.45
N ARG A 396 -25.73 -31.16 -21.63
CA ARG A 396 -26.33 -29.86 -21.89
C ARG A 396 -27.81 -29.83 -21.50
N GLY A 397 -28.21 -28.81 -20.76
CA GLY A 397 -29.58 -28.61 -20.25
C GLY A 397 -29.92 -29.49 -19.03
N GLN A 398 -28.99 -30.29 -18.52
CA GLN A 398 -29.17 -31.11 -17.34
C GLN A 398 -28.87 -30.35 -16.05
N THR A 399 -29.68 -30.57 -15.03
CA THR A 399 -29.44 -30.12 -13.66
C THR A 399 -28.87 -31.25 -12.82
N VAL A 400 -27.65 -31.07 -12.30
CA VAL A 400 -26.99 -32.03 -11.39
C VAL A 400 -26.99 -31.47 -9.98
N ALA A 401 -27.54 -32.21 -9.03
CA ALA A 401 -27.51 -31.87 -7.61
C ALA A 401 -26.33 -32.60 -6.92
N LEU A 402 -25.45 -31.82 -6.27
CA LEU A 402 -24.42 -32.32 -5.38
C LEU A 402 -24.95 -32.40 -3.95
N VAL A 403 -25.03 -33.58 -3.38
CA VAL A 403 -25.60 -33.85 -2.05
C VAL A 403 -24.56 -34.57 -1.19
N GLY A 404 -24.63 -34.46 0.13
CA GLY A 404 -23.73 -35.21 1.01
C GLY A 404 -23.44 -34.43 2.31
N PRO A 405 -22.71 -35.03 3.24
CA PRO A 405 -22.39 -34.40 4.52
C PRO A 405 -21.54 -33.12 4.35
N SER A 406 -21.56 -32.25 5.38
CA SER A 406 -20.72 -31.08 5.42
C SER A 406 -19.24 -31.48 5.40
N GLY A 407 -18.41 -30.77 4.63
CA GLY A 407 -16.99 -31.13 4.45
C GLY A 407 -16.73 -32.28 3.46
N GLY A 408 -17.75 -32.82 2.79
CA GLY A 408 -17.60 -33.91 1.81
C GLY A 408 -16.93 -33.55 0.49
N GLY A 409 -16.66 -32.23 0.22
CA GLY A 409 -15.99 -31.76 -1.01
C GLY A 409 -16.92 -31.10 -2.05
N LYS A 410 -18.21 -30.93 -1.77
CA LYS A 410 -19.21 -30.39 -2.71
C LYS A 410 -18.87 -28.98 -3.22
N SER A 411 -18.57 -28.05 -2.31
CA SER A 411 -18.19 -26.67 -2.67
C SER A 411 -16.87 -26.64 -3.43
N THR A 412 -15.90 -27.45 -3.03
CA THR A 412 -14.62 -27.58 -3.75
C THR A 412 -14.86 -28.04 -5.19
N LEU A 413 -15.71 -29.06 -5.40
CA LEU A 413 -16.03 -29.55 -6.72
C LEU A 413 -16.69 -28.48 -7.60
N SER A 414 -17.58 -27.68 -7.01
CA SER A 414 -18.24 -26.56 -7.71
C SER A 414 -17.29 -25.42 -8.07
N GLU A 415 -16.24 -25.19 -7.25
CA GLU A 415 -15.22 -24.14 -7.48
C GLU A 415 -14.17 -24.52 -8.55
N LEU A 416 -14.00 -25.83 -8.82
CA LEU A 416 -13.13 -26.29 -9.92
C LEU A 416 -13.73 -25.95 -11.29
N LEU A 417 -15.05 -25.92 -11.42
CA LEU A 417 -15.72 -25.69 -12.70
C LEU A 417 -15.47 -24.29 -13.29
N PRO A 418 -15.60 -23.16 -12.54
CA PRO A 418 -15.25 -21.83 -13.03
C PRO A 418 -13.73 -21.59 -13.06
N ARG A 419 -12.93 -22.65 -12.84
CA ARG A 419 -11.48 -22.61 -12.80
C ARG A 419 -10.94 -21.59 -11.78
N PHE A 420 -11.54 -21.58 -10.56
CA PHE A 420 -10.98 -20.87 -9.42
C PHE A 420 -9.77 -21.60 -8.86
N TYR A 421 -9.75 -22.90 -9.04
CA TYR A 421 -8.65 -23.81 -8.79
C TYR A 421 -8.53 -24.79 -9.96
N ASP A 422 -7.34 -25.31 -10.22
CA ASP A 422 -7.10 -26.41 -11.16
C ASP A 422 -7.00 -27.73 -10.39
N PRO A 423 -7.55 -28.86 -10.90
CA PRO A 423 -7.37 -30.17 -10.30
C PRO A 423 -5.89 -30.53 -10.08
N THR A 424 -5.54 -31.18 -8.97
CA THR A 424 -4.17 -31.69 -8.73
C THR A 424 -3.83 -32.87 -9.62
N ALA A 425 -4.81 -33.73 -9.92
CA ALA A 425 -4.71 -34.79 -10.90
C ALA A 425 -6.08 -34.99 -11.58
N GLY A 426 -6.10 -35.74 -12.70
CA GLY A 426 -7.28 -35.85 -13.54
C GLY A 426 -7.59 -34.57 -14.30
N GLU A 427 -8.76 -34.50 -14.92
CA GLU A 427 -9.15 -33.35 -15.76
C GLU A 427 -10.66 -33.14 -15.79
N ILE A 428 -11.04 -31.90 -16.06
CA ILE A 428 -12.41 -31.46 -16.35
C ILE A 428 -12.45 -31.05 -17.81
N LEU A 429 -13.40 -31.61 -18.57
CA LEU A 429 -13.54 -31.36 -20.00
C LEU A 429 -14.89 -30.68 -20.27
N ILE A 430 -14.88 -29.76 -21.22
CA ILE A 430 -16.07 -29.15 -21.83
C ILE A 430 -16.05 -29.57 -23.30
N ASP A 431 -17.07 -30.32 -23.75
CA ASP A 431 -17.19 -30.85 -25.11
C ASP A 431 -15.94 -31.59 -25.58
N GLY A 432 -15.33 -32.37 -24.68
CA GLY A 432 -14.14 -33.21 -24.95
C GLY A 432 -12.81 -32.46 -24.93
N VAL A 433 -12.79 -31.13 -24.67
CA VAL A 433 -11.56 -30.33 -24.55
C VAL A 433 -11.33 -29.99 -23.08
N SER A 434 -10.07 -30.16 -22.63
CA SER A 434 -9.70 -29.85 -21.23
C SER A 434 -9.96 -28.40 -20.88
N LEU A 435 -10.52 -28.16 -19.69
CA LEU A 435 -10.77 -26.81 -19.15
C LEU A 435 -9.48 -25.95 -19.09
N ARG A 436 -8.31 -26.60 -18.96
CA ARG A 436 -7.01 -25.95 -18.98
C ARG A 436 -6.56 -25.45 -20.36
N ASP A 437 -7.21 -25.91 -21.43
CA ASP A 437 -6.92 -25.52 -22.81
C ASP A 437 -7.81 -24.36 -23.28
N TYR A 438 -8.71 -23.89 -22.45
CA TYR A 438 -9.50 -22.69 -22.69
C TYR A 438 -8.93 -21.48 -21.91
N THR A 439 -9.19 -20.27 -22.41
CA THR A 439 -8.91 -19.05 -21.65
C THR A 439 -9.88 -18.93 -20.48
N GLN A 440 -9.38 -18.52 -19.31
CA GLN A 440 -10.21 -18.35 -18.10
C GLN A 440 -11.35 -17.34 -18.33
N GLU A 441 -11.08 -16.28 -19.10
CA GLU A 441 -12.07 -15.27 -19.43
C GLU A 441 -13.24 -15.86 -20.23
N SER A 442 -12.97 -16.66 -21.27
CA SER A 442 -14.02 -17.28 -22.08
C SER A 442 -14.83 -18.30 -21.28
N VAL A 443 -14.18 -19.11 -20.45
CA VAL A 443 -14.85 -20.07 -19.55
C VAL A 443 -15.81 -19.34 -18.61
N ARG A 444 -15.31 -18.30 -17.94
CA ARG A 444 -16.12 -17.51 -16.99
C ARG A 444 -17.18 -16.67 -17.69
N ALA A 445 -17.01 -16.29 -18.96
CA ALA A 445 -18.04 -15.61 -19.73
C ALA A 445 -19.31 -16.48 -19.90
N HIS A 446 -19.13 -17.79 -20.10
CA HIS A 446 -20.21 -18.77 -20.27
C HIS A 446 -20.70 -19.40 -18.96
N MET A 447 -20.15 -19.00 -17.81
CA MET A 447 -20.54 -19.51 -16.49
C MET A 447 -21.03 -18.41 -15.57
N SER A 448 -21.94 -18.72 -14.66
CA SER A 448 -22.29 -17.85 -13.53
C SER A 448 -22.31 -18.67 -12.24
N VAL A 449 -21.84 -18.03 -11.17
CA VAL A 449 -21.82 -18.60 -9.82
C VAL A 449 -22.72 -17.78 -8.93
N VAL A 450 -23.70 -18.43 -8.30
CA VAL A 450 -24.53 -17.85 -7.23
C VAL A 450 -24.08 -18.51 -5.93
N ALA A 451 -23.28 -17.80 -5.15
CA ALA A 451 -22.71 -18.29 -3.91
C ALA A 451 -23.70 -18.21 -2.74
N GLN A 452 -23.49 -19.04 -1.73
CA GLN A 452 -24.22 -19.03 -0.46
C GLN A 452 -24.17 -17.64 0.19
N ASP A 453 -22.96 -17.11 0.37
CA ASP A 453 -22.75 -15.76 0.88
C ASP A 453 -22.73 -14.75 -0.28
N THR A 454 -23.83 -14.03 -0.41
CA THR A 454 -23.97 -13.01 -1.46
C THR A 454 -23.10 -11.79 -1.17
N VAL A 455 -22.09 -11.57 -2.01
CA VAL A 455 -21.26 -10.36 -1.96
C VAL A 455 -21.85 -9.28 -2.86
N LEU A 456 -22.22 -8.16 -2.24
CA LEU A 456 -22.66 -6.94 -2.92
C LEU A 456 -21.65 -5.82 -2.63
N PHE A 457 -21.50 -4.92 -3.59
CA PHE A 457 -20.59 -3.79 -3.50
C PHE A 457 -21.31 -2.54 -2.99
N ASN A 458 -20.60 -1.65 -2.33
CA ASN A 458 -21.11 -0.36 -1.89
C ASN A 458 -21.32 0.56 -3.11
N ASP A 459 -22.41 0.34 -3.80
CA ASP A 459 -22.80 1.01 -5.03
C ASP A 459 -24.34 0.99 -5.16
N THR A 460 -24.86 1.49 -6.26
CA THR A 460 -26.30 1.43 -6.56
C THR A 460 -26.75 -0.01 -6.81
N ILE A 461 -28.06 -0.25 -6.69
CA ILE A 461 -28.67 -1.54 -7.05
C ILE A 461 -28.42 -1.84 -8.53
N GLU A 462 -28.60 -0.84 -9.40
CA GLU A 462 -28.37 -0.95 -10.84
C GLU A 462 -26.94 -1.42 -11.16
N ASN A 463 -25.94 -0.78 -10.58
CA ASN A 463 -24.55 -1.16 -10.78
C ASN A 463 -24.25 -2.56 -10.25
N ASN A 464 -24.83 -2.94 -9.11
CA ASN A 464 -24.68 -4.28 -8.56
C ASN A 464 -25.25 -5.36 -9.46
N ILE A 465 -26.40 -5.17 -10.09
CA ILE A 465 -26.96 -6.10 -11.07
C ILE A 465 -26.15 -6.03 -12.38
N GLY A 466 -25.82 -4.81 -12.83
CA GLY A 466 -25.05 -4.52 -14.07
C GLY A 466 -23.67 -5.18 -14.15
N MET A 467 -23.09 -5.58 -13.01
CA MET A 467 -21.86 -6.39 -12.99
C MET A 467 -22.00 -7.72 -13.75
N GLY A 468 -23.21 -8.24 -13.93
CA GLY A 468 -23.46 -9.46 -14.71
C GLY A 468 -23.13 -9.30 -16.20
N LYS A 469 -23.33 -8.11 -16.77
CA LYS A 469 -23.09 -7.81 -18.19
C LYS A 469 -22.53 -6.39 -18.34
N ARG A 470 -21.27 -6.26 -18.73
CA ARG A 470 -20.64 -4.96 -18.93
C ARG A 470 -21.38 -4.18 -20.03
N GLY A 471 -21.81 -2.96 -19.71
CA GLY A 471 -22.54 -2.09 -20.64
C GLY A 471 -24.02 -2.47 -20.83
N ALA A 472 -24.61 -3.19 -19.87
CA ALA A 472 -26.06 -3.47 -19.84
C ALA A 472 -26.85 -2.16 -19.82
N THR A 473 -28.00 -2.13 -20.53
CA THR A 473 -28.92 -1.00 -20.46
C THR A 473 -29.78 -1.09 -19.20
N HIS A 474 -30.40 0.02 -18.81
CA HIS A 474 -31.34 0.06 -17.70
C HIS A 474 -32.48 -0.95 -17.89
N GLU A 475 -33.03 -1.04 -19.10
CA GLU A 475 -34.11 -1.97 -19.44
C GLU A 475 -33.69 -3.42 -19.24
N GLU A 476 -32.47 -3.79 -19.63
CA GLU A 476 -31.93 -5.14 -19.44
C GLU A 476 -31.77 -5.46 -17.93
N VAL A 477 -31.34 -4.49 -17.14
CA VAL A 477 -31.23 -4.62 -15.67
C VAL A 477 -32.60 -4.80 -15.03
N VAL A 478 -33.61 -4.02 -15.44
CA VAL A 478 -35.00 -4.12 -14.96
C VAL A 478 -35.59 -5.48 -15.30
N GLU A 479 -35.41 -5.97 -16.53
CA GLU A 479 -35.93 -7.30 -16.92
C GLU A 479 -35.26 -8.42 -16.12
N ALA A 480 -33.95 -8.35 -15.89
CA ALA A 480 -33.24 -9.32 -15.05
C ALA A 480 -33.75 -9.27 -13.58
N ALA A 481 -34.04 -8.07 -13.06
CA ALA A 481 -34.60 -7.90 -11.71
C ALA A 481 -36.02 -8.47 -11.59
N LYS A 482 -36.86 -8.35 -12.62
CA LYS A 482 -38.19 -8.95 -12.66
C LYS A 482 -38.12 -10.49 -12.62
N VAL A 483 -37.27 -11.09 -13.45
CA VAL A 483 -37.06 -12.54 -13.46
C VAL A 483 -36.60 -13.07 -12.10
N ALA A 484 -35.78 -12.26 -11.40
CA ALA A 484 -35.25 -12.58 -10.06
C ALA A 484 -36.22 -12.20 -8.92
N ASN A 485 -37.46 -11.79 -9.19
CA ASN A 485 -38.40 -11.29 -8.21
C ASN A 485 -37.87 -10.13 -7.35
N ALA A 486 -37.00 -9.30 -7.92
CA ALA A 486 -36.35 -8.20 -7.22
C ALA A 486 -36.97 -6.83 -7.53
N ASP A 487 -37.62 -6.64 -8.68
CA ASP A 487 -38.10 -5.34 -9.17
C ASP A 487 -39.10 -4.66 -8.18
N CYS A 488 -39.95 -5.44 -7.50
CA CYS A 488 -40.92 -4.89 -6.57
C CYS A 488 -40.23 -4.12 -5.42
N PHE A 489 -39.36 -4.77 -4.67
CA PHE A 489 -38.67 -4.11 -3.54
C PHE A 489 -37.69 -3.02 -3.99
N ILE A 490 -37.12 -3.15 -5.23
CA ILE A 490 -36.24 -2.11 -5.78
C ILE A 490 -37.04 -0.82 -6.01
N ARG A 491 -38.25 -0.89 -6.60
CA ARG A 491 -39.09 0.27 -6.83
C ARG A 491 -39.63 0.91 -5.54
N GLU A 492 -39.78 0.12 -4.48
CA GLU A 492 -40.13 0.60 -3.14
C GLU A 492 -38.97 1.26 -2.40
N SER A 493 -37.73 1.07 -2.89
CA SER A 493 -36.55 1.71 -2.30
C SER A 493 -36.53 3.22 -2.59
N PRO A 494 -35.92 4.06 -1.71
CA PRO A 494 -36.05 5.53 -1.79
C PRO A 494 -35.68 6.15 -3.14
N GLU A 495 -34.67 5.58 -3.84
CA GLU A 495 -34.19 6.05 -5.13
C GLU A 495 -34.33 4.96 -6.21
N GLY A 496 -35.16 3.94 -5.98
CA GLY A 496 -35.35 2.84 -6.91
C GLY A 496 -34.05 2.12 -7.23
N TYR A 497 -33.73 1.95 -8.51
CA TYR A 497 -32.51 1.30 -8.99
C TYR A 497 -31.24 2.08 -8.65
N GLU A 498 -31.31 3.40 -8.44
CA GLU A 498 -30.19 4.25 -8.03
C GLU A 498 -29.91 4.20 -6.53
N THR A 499 -30.71 3.46 -5.75
CA THR A 499 -30.52 3.32 -4.30
C THR A 499 -29.15 2.71 -3.99
N ASN A 500 -28.32 3.44 -3.23
CA ASN A 500 -27.07 2.92 -2.69
C ASN A 500 -27.32 1.97 -1.52
N ILE A 501 -26.82 0.73 -1.62
CA ILE A 501 -27.11 -0.36 -0.67
C ILE A 501 -26.14 -0.42 0.52
N GLY A 502 -25.11 0.43 0.56
CA GLY A 502 -24.09 0.44 1.60
C GLY A 502 -23.10 -0.72 1.52
N ASP A 503 -22.19 -0.78 2.50
CA ASP A 503 -21.16 -1.81 2.53
C ASP A 503 -21.78 -3.21 2.62
N ARG A 504 -21.41 -4.09 1.69
CA ARG A 504 -21.92 -5.47 1.59
C ARG A 504 -23.45 -5.57 1.59
N GLY A 505 -24.14 -4.52 1.15
CA GLY A 505 -25.60 -4.51 1.11
C GLY A 505 -26.26 -4.53 2.50
N VAL A 506 -25.65 -3.88 3.49
CA VAL A 506 -26.12 -3.84 4.89
C VAL A 506 -27.55 -3.30 5.04
N LYS A 507 -28.01 -2.49 4.08
CA LYS A 507 -29.37 -1.93 4.08
C LYS A 507 -30.44 -2.90 3.58
N LEU A 508 -30.05 -4.09 3.07
CA LEU A 508 -30.93 -5.08 2.47
C LEU A 508 -31.12 -6.31 3.39
N SER A 509 -32.30 -6.93 3.32
CA SER A 509 -32.51 -8.24 3.94
C SER A 509 -31.69 -9.34 3.25
N GLY A 510 -31.53 -10.50 3.90
CA GLY A 510 -30.86 -11.66 3.31
C GLY A 510 -31.45 -12.08 1.96
N GLY A 511 -32.80 -12.18 1.90
CA GLY A 511 -33.53 -12.56 0.69
C GLY A 511 -33.43 -11.51 -0.42
N GLN A 512 -33.40 -10.21 -0.07
CA GLN A 512 -33.17 -9.13 -1.04
C GLN A 512 -31.79 -9.22 -1.65
N ARG A 513 -30.74 -9.41 -0.82
CA ARG A 513 -29.35 -9.60 -1.32
C ARG A 513 -29.26 -10.79 -2.28
N GLN A 514 -29.87 -11.93 -1.91
CA GLN A 514 -29.83 -13.12 -2.74
C GLN A 514 -30.54 -12.92 -4.08
N ARG A 515 -31.71 -12.25 -4.09
CA ARG A 515 -32.43 -11.92 -5.34
C ARG A 515 -31.62 -10.99 -6.25
N LEU A 516 -30.85 -10.04 -5.70
CA LEU A 516 -29.92 -9.23 -6.51
C LEU A 516 -28.79 -10.07 -7.12
N SER A 517 -28.26 -11.07 -6.39
CA SER A 517 -27.28 -11.99 -6.94
C SER A 517 -27.84 -12.87 -8.06
N ILE A 518 -29.08 -13.31 -7.90
CA ILE A 518 -29.81 -14.04 -8.95
C ILE A 518 -30.05 -13.13 -10.16
N ALA A 519 -30.49 -11.87 -9.97
CA ALA A 519 -30.65 -10.90 -11.05
C ALA A 519 -29.35 -10.68 -11.84
N ARG A 520 -28.21 -10.61 -11.15
CA ARG A 520 -26.86 -10.57 -11.77
C ARG A 520 -26.60 -11.79 -12.66
N ALA A 521 -26.96 -12.98 -12.18
CA ALA A 521 -26.81 -14.22 -12.96
C ALA A 521 -27.79 -14.29 -14.15
N VAL A 522 -29.02 -13.82 -13.99
CA VAL A 522 -30.01 -13.70 -15.08
C VAL A 522 -29.51 -12.77 -16.16
N LEU A 523 -29.03 -11.57 -15.79
CA LEU A 523 -28.51 -10.57 -16.73
C LEU A 523 -27.34 -11.10 -17.54
N LYS A 524 -26.47 -11.88 -16.93
CA LYS A 524 -25.34 -12.53 -17.60
C LYS A 524 -25.75 -13.56 -18.61
N ASN A 525 -26.88 -14.24 -18.39
CA ASN A 525 -27.44 -15.29 -19.25
C ASN A 525 -26.43 -16.39 -19.66
N PRO A 526 -25.83 -17.11 -18.71
CA PRO A 526 -24.79 -18.09 -18.98
C PRO A 526 -25.34 -19.42 -19.47
N ASP A 527 -24.53 -20.21 -20.18
CA ASP A 527 -24.82 -21.60 -20.55
C ASP A 527 -24.77 -22.55 -19.35
N ILE A 528 -23.86 -22.25 -18.40
CA ILE A 528 -23.54 -23.09 -17.25
C ILE A 528 -23.79 -22.29 -15.97
N LEU A 529 -24.56 -22.87 -15.06
CA LEU A 529 -24.83 -22.31 -13.74
C LEU A 529 -24.22 -23.17 -12.64
N VAL A 530 -23.57 -22.50 -11.71
CA VAL A 530 -23.10 -23.10 -10.46
C VAL A 530 -23.82 -22.41 -9.30
N LEU A 531 -24.63 -23.16 -8.57
CA LEU A 531 -25.43 -22.65 -7.47
C LEU A 531 -24.99 -23.30 -6.16
N ASP A 532 -24.66 -22.48 -5.16
CA ASP A 532 -24.48 -22.93 -3.78
C ASP A 532 -25.71 -22.46 -2.97
N GLU A 533 -26.63 -23.40 -2.73
CA GLU A 533 -27.94 -23.09 -2.19
C GLU A 533 -27.92 -23.09 -0.66
N ALA A 534 -27.87 -21.91 -0.05
CA ALA A 534 -28.16 -21.79 1.37
C ALA A 534 -29.18 -20.66 1.61
N THR A 535 -30.39 -21.08 1.89
CA THR A 535 -31.52 -20.19 2.21
C THR A 535 -31.96 -20.34 3.68
N SER A 536 -31.16 -20.99 4.51
CA SER A 536 -31.46 -21.37 5.90
C SER A 536 -31.71 -20.21 6.88
N ALA A 537 -31.45 -18.96 6.45
CA ALA A 537 -31.62 -17.76 7.29
C ALA A 537 -32.70 -16.81 6.77
N LEU A 538 -33.60 -17.26 5.87
CA LEU A 538 -34.65 -16.44 5.30
C LEU A 538 -36.01 -16.74 5.95
N ASP A 539 -36.85 -15.69 6.02
CA ASP A 539 -38.28 -15.85 6.33
C ASP A 539 -39.00 -16.59 5.20
N THR A 540 -40.12 -17.26 5.50
CA THR A 540 -40.83 -18.14 4.58
C THR A 540 -41.28 -17.44 3.28
N GLU A 541 -41.66 -16.15 3.33
CA GLU A 541 -42.06 -15.39 2.15
C GLU A 541 -40.88 -15.06 1.24
N SER A 542 -39.81 -14.53 1.82
CA SER A 542 -38.54 -14.26 1.09
C SER A 542 -37.98 -15.52 0.49
N GLU A 543 -38.06 -16.63 1.21
CA GLU A 543 -37.62 -17.95 0.76
C GLU A 543 -38.35 -18.41 -0.50
N LYS A 544 -39.70 -18.31 -0.52
CA LYS A 544 -40.48 -18.67 -1.70
C LYS A 544 -40.10 -17.82 -2.91
N LEU A 545 -39.96 -16.49 -2.73
CA LEU A 545 -39.57 -15.58 -3.81
C LEU A 545 -38.15 -15.91 -4.37
N VAL A 546 -37.20 -16.27 -3.50
CA VAL A 546 -35.88 -16.70 -3.91
C VAL A 546 -35.93 -18.04 -4.65
N GLN A 547 -36.70 -19.00 -4.16
CA GLN A 547 -36.87 -20.31 -4.81
C GLN A 547 -37.51 -20.18 -6.20
N ASP A 548 -38.53 -19.36 -6.35
CA ASP A 548 -39.16 -19.08 -7.65
C ASP A 548 -38.17 -18.42 -8.62
N ALA A 549 -37.32 -17.49 -8.12
CA ALA A 549 -36.27 -16.86 -8.91
C ALA A 549 -35.21 -17.87 -9.35
N LEU A 550 -34.80 -18.77 -8.45
CA LEU A 550 -33.86 -19.85 -8.78
C LEU A 550 -34.46 -20.81 -9.82
N ASN A 551 -35.69 -21.23 -9.65
CA ASN A 551 -36.38 -22.09 -10.60
C ASN A 551 -36.45 -21.45 -11.99
N ASN A 552 -36.71 -20.14 -12.06
CA ASN A 552 -36.72 -19.40 -13.33
C ASN A 552 -35.30 -19.33 -13.94
N LEU A 553 -34.26 -19.14 -13.10
CA LEU A 553 -32.88 -19.09 -13.54
C LEU A 553 -32.40 -20.46 -14.10
N LEU A 554 -32.84 -21.58 -13.52
CA LEU A 554 -32.44 -22.93 -13.93
C LEU A 554 -33.03 -23.38 -15.28
N LYS A 555 -34.17 -22.85 -15.70
CA LYS A 555 -34.91 -23.27 -16.91
C LYS A 555 -34.00 -23.19 -18.16
N GLY A 556 -33.84 -24.34 -18.83
CA GLY A 556 -33.13 -24.43 -20.11
C GLY A 556 -31.60 -24.29 -20.03
N ARG A 557 -31.02 -24.28 -18.82
CA ARG A 557 -29.57 -24.16 -18.61
C ARG A 557 -28.96 -25.44 -18.04
N THR A 558 -27.67 -25.63 -18.26
CA THR A 558 -26.89 -26.71 -17.62
C THR A 558 -26.47 -26.23 -16.24
N SER A 559 -26.81 -26.98 -15.19
CA SER A 559 -26.66 -26.48 -13.83
C SER A 559 -26.00 -27.51 -12.91
N VAL A 560 -25.09 -27.03 -12.07
CA VAL A 560 -24.55 -27.76 -10.91
C VAL A 560 -25.03 -27.06 -9.66
N VAL A 561 -25.78 -27.75 -8.83
CA VAL A 561 -26.40 -27.20 -7.63
C VAL A 561 -25.92 -27.93 -6.41
N ILE A 562 -25.27 -27.25 -5.45
CA ILE A 562 -25.05 -27.78 -4.12
C ILE A 562 -26.38 -27.66 -3.38
N ALA A 563 -27.11 -28.78 -3.36
CA ALA A 563 -28.49 -28.76 -2.88
C ALA A 563 -28.56 -29.06 -1.38
N HIS A 564 -29.20 -28.12 -0.67
CA HIS A 564 -29.54 -28.24 0.75
C HIS A 564 -31.05 -28.38 0.97
N ARG A 565 -31.87 -28.37 -0.11
CA ARG A 565 -33.33 -28.44 -0.06
C ARG A 565 -33.89 -29.61 -0.82
N LEU A 566 -34.90 -30.23 -0.23
CA LEU A 566 -35.61 -31.36 -0.84
C LEU A 566 -36.21 -31.02 -2.20
N SER A 567 -36.77 -29.82 -2.38
CA SER A 567 -37.39 -29.39 -3.65
C SER A 567 -36.35 -29.32 -4.80
N THR A 568 -35.18 -28.82 -4.55
CA THR A 568 -34.10 -28.72 -5.55
C THR A 568 -33.54 -30.12 -5.85
N ILE A 569 -33.36 -30.93 -4.82
CA ILE A 569 -32.86 -32.31 -4.96
C ILE A 569 -33.86 -33.16 -5.77
N HIS A 570 -35.13 -33.05 -5.48
CA HIS A 570 -36.20 -33.85 -6.14
C HIS A 570 -36.31 -33.51 -7.64
N ASN A 571 -36.10 -32.27 -8.02
CA ASN A 571 -36.24 -31.79 -9.39
C ASN A 571 -34.96 -31.94 -10.22
N ALA A 572 -33.85 -32.44 -9.66
CA ALA A 572 -32.60 -32.64 -10.37
C ALA A 572 -32.67 -33.88 -11.29
N ASP A 573 -32.10 -33.75 -12.50
CA ASP A 573 -32.01 -34.86 -13.47
C ASP A 573 -31.03 -35.94 -13.02
N LEU A 574 -29.98 -35.54 -12.29
CA LEU A 574 -28.99 -36.45 -11.71
C LEU A 574 -28.60 -35.95 -10.31
N ILE A 575 -28.56 -36.83 -9.36
CA ILE A 575 -28.06 -36.59 -8.01
C ILE A 575 -26.72 -37.34 -7.87
N VAL A 576 -25.70 -36.62 -7.40
CA VAL A 576 -24.38 -37.15 -7.07
C VAL A 576 -24.15 -36.95 -5.57
N VAL A 577 -24.07 -38.04 -4.86
CA VAL A 577 -23.79 -38.06 -3.42
C VAL A 577 -22.29 -38.09 -3.21
N VAL A 578 -21.74 -37.00 -2.67
CA VAL A 578 -20.30 -36.85 -2.40
C VAL A 578 -20.05 -37.07 -0.91
N ASP A 579 -19.25 -38.07 -0.60
CA ASP A 579 -18.82 -38.37 0.77
C ASP A 579 -17.32 -38.62 0.82
N HIS A 580 -16.63 -37.95 1.75
CA HIS A 580 -15.17 -38.00 1.92
C HIS A 580 -14.38 -37.85 0.60
N GLY A 581 -14.79 -36.92 -0.25
CA GLY A 581 -14.12 -36.60 -1.52
C GLY A 581 -14.41 -37.58 -2.65
N ARG A 582 -15.27 -38.58 -2.47
CA ARG A 582 -15.62 -39.59 -3.47
C ARG A 582 -17.11 -39.60 -3.78
N ILE A 583 -17.48 -40.15 -4.95
CA ILE A 583 -18.89 -40.42 -5.26
C ILE A 583 -19.31 -41.69 -4.54
N ALA A 584 -20.17 -41.52 -3.53
CA ALA A 584 -20.75 -42.66 -2.81
C ALA A 584 -21.93 -43.27 -3.58
N GLU A 585 -22.82 -42.44 -4.11
CA GLU A 585 -24.02 -42.86 -4.84
C GLU A 585 -24.30 -41.88 -5.99
N ARG A 586 -24.91 -42.34 -7.05
CA ARG A 586 -25.45 -41.52 -8.14
C ARG A 586 -26.72 -42.12 -8.73
N GLY A 587 -27.65 -41.26 -9.12
CA GLY A 587 -28.91 -41.67 -9.74
C GLY A 587 -29.97 -40.58 -9.65
N THR A 588 -31.20 -40.91 -10.02
CA THR A 588 -32.37 -40.07 -9.80
C THR A 588 -32.87 -40.18 -8.35
N HIS A 589 -33.71 -39.24 -7.90
CA HIS A 589 -34.32 -39.30 -6.57
C HIS A 589 -34.93 -40.66 -6.26
N ASN A 590 -35.77 -41.17 -7.17
CA ASN A 590 -36.48 -42.44 -6.97
C ASN A 590 -35.55 -43.65 -6.89
N GLU A 591 -34.50 -43.68 -7.74
CA GLU A 591 -33.49 -44.76 -7.73
C GLU A 591 -32.69 -44.78 -6.43
N LEU A 592 -32.28 -43.60 -5.93
CA LEU A 592 -31.47 -43.48 -4.71
C LEU A 592 -32.30 -43.76 -3.45
N MET A 593 -33.56 -43.34 -3.40
CA MET A 593 -34.49 -43.70 -2.32
C MET A 593 -34.72 -45.24 -2.25
N ALA A 594 -34.87 -45.91 -3.41
CA ALA A 594 -35.07 -47.34 -3.48
C ALA A 594 -33.82 -48.14 -2.98
N ARG A 595 -32.61 -47.56 -3.09
CA ARG A 595 -31.37 -48.19 -2.59
C ARG A 595 -31.21 -48.14 -1.08
N ASN A 596 -31.97 -47.28 -0.38
CA ASN A 596 -31.93 -47.11 1.07
C ASN A 596 -30.49 -46.87 1.63
N GLY A 597 -29.69 -46.09 0.89
CA GLY A 597 -28.29 -45.86 1.18
C GLY A 597 -28.05 -44.53 1.95
N ILE A 598 -26.91 -43.89 1.70
CA ILE A 598 -26.51 -42.61 2.31
C ILE A 598 -27.52 -41.52 1.92
N TYR A 599 -27.96 -41.50 0.67
CA TYR A 599 -28.95 -40.51 0.18
C TYR A 599 -30.26 -40.61 0.94
N ALA A 600 -30.84 -41.81 1.07
CA ALA A 600 -32.11 -41.99 1.78
C ALA A 600 -32.03 -41.48 3.23
N LYS A 601 -30.94 -41.78 3.93
CA LYS A 601 -30.70 -41.29 5.30
C LYS A 601 -30.61 -39.78 5.38
N LEU A 602 -29.95 -39.11 4.40
CA LEU A 602 -29.85 -37.66 4.36
C LEU A 602 -31.23 -36.99 4.14
N ILE A 603 -32.08 -37.60 3.27
CA ILE A 603 -33.42 -37.13 3.03
C ILE A 603 -34.33 -37.32 4.25
N GLU A 604 -34.24 -38.46 4.94
CA GLU A 604 -34.96 -38.72 6.19
C GLU A 604 -34.63 -37.69 7.25
N MET A 605 -33.36 -37.35 7.46
CA MET A 605 -32.93 -36.31 8.41
C MET A 605 -33.50 -34.94 8.05
N GLN A 606 -33.59 -34.56 6.77
CA GLN A 606 -34.12 -33.26 6.32
C GLN A 606 -35.65 -33.20 6.32
N SER A 607 -36.36 -34.34 6.32
CA SER A 607 -37.80 -34.36 6.39
C SER A 607 -38.36 -34.21 7.81
N PHE A 608 -37.51 -34.24 8.83
CA PHE A 608 -37.88 -34.04 10.24
C PHE A 608 -37.66 -32.59 10.71
N ASP A 609 -37.03 -31.73 9.93
CA ASP A 609 -36.89 -30.30 10.14
C ASP A 609 -37.93 -29.53 9.28
#